data_931d0200e43808e77b6af9ab00b69d7e
#
_entry.id   931d0200e43808e77b6af9ab00b69d7e
#
_cell.length_a   1.000
_cell.length_b   1.000
_cell.length_c   1.000
_cell.angle_alpha   90.00
_cell.angle_beta   90.00
_cell.angle_gamma   90.00
#
_symmetry.space_group_name_H-M   'P 1'
#
loop_
_entity.id
_entity.type
_entity.pdbx_description
1 polymer ?
#
loop_
_entity_poly.entity_id
_entity_poly.type
_entity_poly.pdbx_seq_one_letter_code
_entity_poly.pdbx_strand_id
1 'polypeptide(L)'
;MKVQNSLEKGSENIVVCNSDKIRVAMFGQKRLSREGGIEIVVKELCTRMARDGCQVTCYNRSGHHVSGAEYDKKTEYDGICQKFVPTIERKGLAAVSSSFFAALYSAFGKYDVIHIHAEGPAFFAWLPKMFGKRVIVTIHGIDWARDKWKHGFGSRYIKFGEYIAAKYADEVIVLSEKVQKYFKKFYDRDTVLIPNGVMTHENRKANLITQKFGLHKDEYICALSRLTEEKGIHFLIEAYKELKTDKKLVIAGATSDTDGYVKMLKEMAGDDPNIIFTGFVSGKLLEEIYSNAYVYVLPSKLEGMPLSLLEAMSYGNCVIGSDIAEIADVVEDKAILFKKANVEDLKEKLQMVCDDVELVEKYKNEASGYICGKYNWEDVVNRTVEVYRGKKSCKEKLVENSSVASI
;
A
#
# COMPACT_ATOMS: atom_id res chain seq x y z
N MET A 1 -43.49 34.59 39.92
CA MET A 1 -43.76 33.33 39.21
C MET A 1 -42.54 32.99 38.39
N LYS A 2 -41.77 32.00 38.85
CA LYS A 2 -40.55 31.48 38.17
C LYS A 2 -40.98 30.39 37.24
N VAL A 3 -40.58 30.42 35.98
CA VAL A 3 -40.63 29.31 35.06
C VAL A 3 -39.19 28.88 34.79
N GLN A 4 -38.82 27.73 35.33
CA GLN A 4 -37.56 27.04 35.06
C GLN A 4 -37.69 26.30 33.71
N ASN A 5 -36.83 26.61 32.76
CA ASN A 5 -36.59 25.78 31.61
C ASN A 5 -35.36 24.90 31.89
N SER A 6 -35.62 23.62 32.09
CA SER A 6 -34.63 22.55 32.13
C SER A 6 -34.25 22.17 30.69
N LEU A 7 -33.03 22.52 30.29
CA LEU A 7 -32.38 21.92 29.09
C LEU A 7 -31.64 20.65 29.53
N GLU A 8 -32.22 19.52 29.21
CA GLU A 8 -31.54 18.21 29.27
C GLU A 8 -30.43 18.16 28.25
N LYS A 9 -29.21 18.16 28.76
CA LYS A 9 -28.02 17.78 27.99
C LYS A 9 -28.01 16.25 27.87
N GLY A 10 -28.33 15.73 26.69
CA GLY A 10 -28.02 14.36 26.31
C GLY A 10 -26.50 14.17 26.26
N SER A 11 -25.91 13.69 27.35
CA SER A 11 -24.55 13.15 27.32
C SER A 11 -24.62 11.77 26.67
N GLU A 12 -24.22 11.68 25.41
CA GLU A 12 -23.85 10.39 24.83
C GLU A 12 -22.67 9.84 25.65
N ASN A 13 -22.97 8.88 26.49
CA ASN A 13 -21.96 8.07 27.15
C ASN A 13 -21.22 7.27 26.09
N ILE A 14 -20.07 7.82 25.62
CA ILE A 14 -19.06 7.03 24.96
C ILE A 14 -18.61 5.99 25.96
N VAL A 15 -19.12 4.77 25.82
CA VAL A 15 -18.63 3.61 26.55
C VAL A 15 -17.19 3.38 26.07
N VAL A 16 -16.24 3.99 26.77
CA VAL A 16 -14.83 3.62 26.67
C VAL A 16 -14.74 2.20 27.23
N CYS A 17 -14.87 1.22 26.35
CA CYS A 17 -14.52 -0.14 26.67
C CYS A 17 -13.08 -0.13 27.16
N ASN A 18 -12.87 -0.48 28.40
CA ASN A 18 -11.58 -0.75 29.01
C ASN A 18 -10.94 -1.93 28.23
N SER A 19 -10.32 -1.62 27.08
CA SER A 19 -9.68 -2.62 26.25
C SER A 19 -8.37 -2.99 26.93
N ASP A 20 -8.25 -4.24 27.39
CA ASP A 20 -6.95 -4.81 27.72
C ASP A 20 -5.99 -4.46 26.59
N LYS A 21 -4.93 -3.73 26.93
CA LYS A 21 -3.98 -3.16 25.96
C LYS A 21 -3.31 -4.30 25.20
N ILE A 22 -3.71 -4.53 23.95
CA ILE A 22 -3.13 -5.59 23.10
C ILE A 22 -1.66 -5.25 22.82
N ARG A 23 -0.77 -6.19 23.12
CA ARG A 23 0.67 -6.09 22.85
C ARG A 23 0.98 -6.76 21.52
N VAL A 24 1.37 -5.97 20.53
CA VAL A 24 1.59 -6.42 19.16
C VAL A 24 3.08 -6.36 18.83
N ALA A 25 3.64 -7.44 18.30
CA ALA A 25 4.92 -7.42 17.60
C ALA A 25 4.67 -7.41 16.10
N MET A 26 5.32 -6.50 15.38
CA MET A 26 5.15 -6.33 13.94
C MET A 26 6.49 -6.43 13.22
N PHE A 27 6.56 -7.23 12.15
CA PHE A 27 7.75 -7.35 11.31
C PHE A 27 7.43 -7.79 9.88
N GLY A 28 8.43 -7.73 9.00
CA GLY A 28 8.33 -8.04 7.58
C GLY A 28 8.69 -6.85 6.70
N GLN A 29 8.44 -5.63 7.19
CA GLN A 29 8.96 -4.40 6.61
C GLN A 29 10.49 -4.31 6.76
N LYS A 30 11.12 -3.45 5.95
CA LYS A 30 12.54 -3.12 6.16
C LYS A 30 12.69 -2.34 7.45
N ARG A 31 11.90 -1.27 7.58
CA ARG A 31 11.80 -0.43 8.77
C ARG A 31 10.53 0.43 8.74
N LEU A 32 10.29 1.15 9.82
CA LEU A 32 9.20 2.11 9.91
C LEU A 32 9.55 3.36 9.10
N SER A 33 9.13 3.43 7.83
CA SER A 33 9.45 4.50 6.88
C SER A 33 8.33 4.67 5.83
N ARG A 34 8.56 5.48 4.82
CA ARG A 34 7.67 5.63 3.65
C ARG A 34 8.33 5.25 2.32
N GLU A 35 9.37 4.42 2.36
CA GLU A 35 10.13 4.06 1.16
C GLU A 35 9.43 3.05 0.24
N GLY A 36 8.56 2.22 0.78
CA GLY A 36 7.87 1.18 0.02
C GLY A 36 6.44 0.97 0.51
N GLY A 37 5.64 0.24 -0.26
CA GLY A 37 4.23 0.02 0.06
C GLY A 37 4.03 -0.67 1.40
N ILE A 38 4.81 -1.71 1.70
CA ILE A 38 4.70 -2.44 2.99
C ILE A 38 5.10 -1.52 4.15
N GLU A 39 6.17 -0.74 3.99
CA GLU A 39 6.64 0.22 4.98
C GLU A 39 5.57 1.27 5.30
N ILE A 40 4.89 1.79 4.28
CA ILE A 40 3.77 2.73 4.45
C ILE A 40 2.62 2.06 5.22
N VAL A 41 2.19 0.89 4.80
CA VAL A 41 1.10 0.16 5.46
C VAL A 41 1.42 -0.11 6.93
N VAL A 42 2.61 -0.61 7.22
CA VAL A 42 3.04 -0.90 8.61
C VAL A 42 3.07 0.39 9.44
N LYS A 43 3.60 1.49 8.89
CA LYS A 43 3.64 2.77 9.58
C LYS A 43 2.23 3.27 9.91
N GLU A 44 1.34 3.28 8.92
CA GLU A 44 -0.03 3.77 9.09
C GLU A 44 -0.83 2.92 10.09
N LEU A 45 -0.69 1.60 10.03
CA LEU A 45 -1.31 0.69 10.99
C LEU A 45 -0.76 0.92 12.41
N CYS A 46 0.56 0.91 12.58
CA CYS A 46 1.20 0.99 13.89
C CYS A 46 0.93 2.33 14.59
N THR A 47 1.00 3.45 13.85
CA THR A 47 0.76 4.79 14.42
C THR A 47 -0.68 4.89 14.96
N ARG A 48 -1.67 4.41 14.20
CA ARG A 48 -3.07 4.44 14.63
C ARG A 48 -3.34 3.46 15.77
N MET A 49 -2.84 2.23 15.68
CA MET A 49 -2.97 1.26 16.77
C MET A 49 -2.35 1.76 18.08
N ALA A 50 -1.19 2.44 18.02
CA ALA A 50 -0.56 3.03 19.20
C ALA A 50 -1.41 4.17 19.78
N ARG A 51 -1.95 5.05 18.94
CA ARG A 51 -2.89 6.11 19.32
C ARG A 51 -4.15 5.52 19.99
N ASP A 52 -4.64 4.40 19.49
CA ASP A 52 -5.85 3.73 19.99
C ASP A 52 -5.56 2.81 21.19
N GLY A 53 -4.35 2.89 21.76
CA GLY A 53 -3.96 2.26 23.02
C GLY A 53 -3.30 0.89 22.92
N CYS A 54 -3.03 0.35 21.73
CA CYS A 54 -2.23 -0.86 21.59
C CYS A 54 -0.75 -0.57 21.92
N GLN A 55 -0.07 -1.55 22.51
CA GLN A 55 1.37 -1.52 22.70
C GLN A 55 2.07 -2.15 21.51
N VAL A 56 2.52 -1.32 20.55
CA VAL A 56 3.10 -1.79 19.31
C VAL A 56 4.62 -1.79 19.38
N THR A 57 5.23 -2.91 19.02
CA THR A 57 6.67 -3.05 18.81
C THR A 57 6.95 -3.43 17.36
N CYS A 58 7.70 -2.59 16.64
CA CYS A 58 8.16 -2.89 15.29
C CYS A 58 9.60 -3.43 15.33
N TYR A 59 9.82 -4.60 14.73
CA TYR A 59 11.16 -5.14 14.50
C TYR A 59 11.66 -4.69 13.12
N ASN A 60 12.69 -3.87 13.13
CA ASN A 60 13.29 -3.27 11.94
C ASN A 60 14.62 -3.94 11.61
N ARG A 61 14.99 -3.94 10.32
CA ARG A 61 16.34 -4.37 9.91
C ARG A 61 17.36 -3.37 10.42
N SER A 62 18.48 -3.88 10.95
CA SER A 62 19.71 -3.09 11.11
C SER A 62 20.41 -2.96 9.76
N GLY A 63 21.20 -1.91 9.55
CA GLY A 63 22.01 -1.73 8.35
C GLY A 63 21.67 -0.46 7.55
N HIS A 64 22.32 -0.32 6.38
CA HIS A 64 22.23 0.87 5.56
C HIS A 64 20.88 0.99 4.85
N HIS A 65 20.31 2.21 4.80
CA HIS A 65 18.99 2.48 4.26
C HIS A 65 18.96 3.73 3.39
N VAL A 66 18.06 3.75 2.41
CA VAL A 66 17.94 4.82 1.42
C VAL A 66 17.25 6.07 2.00
N SER A 67 16.25 5.91 2.85
CA SER A 67 15.55 7.02 3.49
C SER A 67 16.16 7.37 4.83
N GLY A 68 16.98 8.39 4.86
CA GLY A 68 17.48 9.15 6.01
C GLY A 68 17.56 8.50 7.39
N ALA A 69 18.55 8.91 8.17
CA ALA A 69 18.79 8.47 9.53
C ALA A 69 17.71 8.87 10.56
N GLU A 70 16.62 9.45 10.13
CA GLU A 70 15.56 9.98 11.00
C GLU A 70 14.96 8.89 11.90
N TYR A 71 14.79 7.68 11.36
CA TYR A 71 14.23 6.53 12.08
C TYR A 71 15.29 5.62 12.73
N ASP A 72 16.56 5.75 12.33
CA ASP A 72 17.61 4.76 12.64
C ASP A 72 18.13 4.80 14.09
N LYS A 73 17.88 5.88 14.81
CA LYS A 73 18.40 6.08 16.17
C LYS A 73 17.32 6.15 17.23
N LYS A 74 16.05 6.18 16.84
CA LYS A 74 14.93 6.31 17.77
C LYS A 74 14.45 4.92 18.19
N THR A 75 14.48 4.65 19.49
CA THR A 75 13.85 3.45 20.07
C THR A 75 12.34 3.58 20.16
N GLU A 76 11.81 4.79 19.99
CA GLU A 76 10.39 5.12 19.99
C GLU A 76 10.06 6.12 18.87
N TYR A 77 8.93 5.93 18.22
CA TYR A 77 8.38 6.81 17.20
C TYR A 77 6.85 6.77 17.27
N ASP A 78 6.21 7.93 17.51
CA ASP A 78 4.75 8.07 17.59
C ASP A 78 4.07 7.01 18.49
N GLY A 79 4.64 6.73 19.67
CA GLY A 79 4.14 5.71 20.60
C GLY A 79 4.47 4.27 20.21
N ILE A 80 5.25 4.07 19.14
CA ILE A 80 5.67 2.75 18.65
C ILE A 80 7.08 2.45 19.16
N CYS A 81 7.25 1.34 19.87
CA CYS A 81 8.58 0.86 20.24
C CYS A 81 9.30 0.27 19.01
N GLN A 82 10.51 0.75 18.73
CA GLN A 82 11.34 0.23 17.63
C GLN A 82 12.45 -0.65 18.17
N LYS A 83 12.61 -1.84 17.61
CA LYS A 83 13.72 -2.76 17.89
C LYS A 83 14.42 -3.15 16.60
N PHE A 84 15.74 -3.05 16.60
CA PHE A 84 16.55 -3.45 15.45
C PHE A 84 17.05 -4.89 15.65
N VAL A 85 16.92 -5.68 14.58
CA VAL A 85 17.34 -7.08 14.58
C VAL A 85 18.61 -7.27 13.75
N PRO A 86 19.48 -8.24 14.10
CA PRO A 86 20.65 -8.57 13.30
C PRO A 86 20.27 -8.84 11.85
N THR A 87 21.00 -8.22 10.92
CA THR A 87 20.72 -8.29 9.49
C THR A 87 22.01 -8.53 8.72
N ILE A 88 22.03 -9.56 7.89
CA ILE A 88 23.17 -9.85 7.00
C ILE A 88 22.98 -9.03 5.72
N GLU A 89 23.75 -7.97 5.53
CA GLU A 89 23.64 -7.03 4.41
C GLU A 89 24.12 -7.63 3.07
N ARG A 90 23.42 -8.68 2.61
CA ARG A 90 23.62 -9.27 1.28
C ARG A 90 22.25 -9.44 0.59
N LYS A 91 22.24 -9.28 -0.74
CA LYS A 91 21.02 -9.42 -1.55
C LYS A 91 20.31 -10.75 -1.23
N GLY A 92 19.02 -10.66 -0.84
CA GLY A 92 18.22 -11.81 -0.41
C GLY A 92 18.40 -12.19 1.06
N LEU A 93 19.63 -12.24 1.59
CA LEU A 93 19.89 -12.66 2.97
C LEU A 93 19.44 -11.64 4.01
N ALA A 94 19.41 -10.36 3.68
CA ALA A 94 18.95 -9.31 4.59
C ALA A 94 17.49 -9.52 5.02
N ALA A 95 16.62 -9.90 4.08
CA ALA A 95 15.22 -10.22 4.38
C ALA A 95 15.09 -11.49 5.24
N VAL A 96 15.83 -12.54 4.91
CA VAL A 96 15.77 -13.83 5.59
C VAL A 96 16.29 -13.71 7.02
N SER A 97 17.52 -13.16 7.21
CA SER A 97 18.13 -13.04 8.54
C SER A 97 17.33 -12.13 9.47
N SER A 98 16.89 -10.96 8.99
CA SER A 98 16.08 -10.06 9.80
C SER A 98 14.74 -10.68 10.22
N SER A 99 14.08 -11.41 9.31
CA SER A 99 12.82 -12.09 9.61
C SER A 99 12.99 -13.23 10.60
N PHE A 100 14.08 -13.99 10.50
CA PHE A 100 14.41 -15.03 11.47
C PHE A 100 14.58 -14.46 12.88
N PHE A 101 15.45 -13.43 13.04
CA PHE A 101 15.68 -12.83 14.36
C PHE A 101 14.43 -12.12 14.90
N ALA A 102 13.64 -11.48 14.05
CA ALA A 102 12.37 -10.87 14.47
C ALA A 102 11.37 -11.94 14.96
N ALA A 103 11.23 -13.05 14.24
CA ALA A 103 10.39 -14.18 14.67
C ALA A 103 10.88 -14.76 15.99
N LEU A 104 12.21 -14.97 16.14
CA LEU A 104 12.81 -15.49 17.37
C LEU A 104 12.55 -14.57 18.57
N TYR A 105 12.87 -13.27 18.44
CA TYR A 105 12.70 -12.32 19.53
C TYR A 105 11.21 -12.09 19.88
N SER A 106 10.34 -12.11 18.89
CA SER A 106 8.91 -11.99 19.13
C SER A 106 8.31 -13.24 19.80
N ALA A 107 8.82 -14.44 19.48
CA ALA A 107 8.40 -15.69 20.11
C ALA A 107 8.62 -15.70 21.62
N PHE A 108 9.77 -15.19 22.08
CA PHE A 108 10.09 -15.09 23.51
C PHE A 108 9.61 -13.79 24.17
N GLY A 109 9.15 -12.82 23.39
CA GLY A 109 8.63 -11.55 23.90
C GLY A 109 7.25 -11.68 24.56
N LYS A 110 6.91 -10.67 25.37
CA LYS A 110 5.59 -10.58 26.02
C LYS A 110 4.58 -9.94 25.07
N TYR A 111 4.23 -10.62 23.98
CA TYR A 111 3.25 -10.18 22.97
C TYR A 111 2.03 -11.09 22.99
N ASP A 112 0.87 -10.49 22.76
CA ASP A 112 -0.40 -11.20 22.60
C ASP A 112 -0.59 -11.61 21.14
N VAL A 113 -0.15 -10.77 20.21
CA VAL A 113 -0.23 -10.98 18.76
C VAL A 113 1.11 -10.71 18.09
N ILE A 114 1.45 -11.54 17.12
CA ILE A 114 2.57 -11.34 16.20
C ILE A 114 2.02 -11.18 14.81
N HIS A 115 2.20 -10.00 14.23
CA HIS A 115 1.74 -9.68 12.89
C HIS A 115 2.92 -9.62 11.92
N ILE A 116 2.89 -10.49 10.92
CA ILE A 116 3.96 -10.65 9.93
C ILE A 116 3.45 -10.10 8.59
N HIS A 117 4.26 -9.27 7.94
CA HIS A 117 3.94 -8.72 6.64
C HIS A 117 4.78 -9.37 5.53
N ALA A 118 4.10 -9.78 4.45
CA ALA A 118 4.61 -10.45 3.26
C ALA A 118 4.99 -11.93 3.41
N GLU A 119 5.00 -12.62 2.29
CA GLU A 119 5.20 -14.07 2.17
C GLU A 119 6.60 -14.51 2.61
N GLY A 120 7.66 -13.77 2.20
CA GLY A 120 9.03 -14.10 2.56
C GLY A 120 9.27 -14.17 4.08
N PRO A 121 8.95 -13.11 4.85
CA PRO A 121 8.98 -13.13 6.31
C PRO A 121 8.08 -14.19 6.95
N ALA A 122 6.93 -14.49 6.33
CA ALA A 122 5.99 -15.50 6.81
C ALA A 122 6.54 -16.92 6.82
N PHE A 123 7.67 -17.18 6.11
CA PHE A 123 8.42 -18.42 6.23
C PHE A 123 8.72 -18.80 7.69
N PHE A 124 8.90 -17.83 8.58
CA PHE A 124 9.18 -18.05 10.00
C PHE A 124 7.94 -18.00 10.91
N ALA A 125 6.72 -17.96 10.37
CA ALA A 125 5.49 -17.88 11.16
C ALA A 125 5.29 -19.08 12.12
N TRP A 126 5.81 -20.25 11.76
CA TRP A 126 5.78 -21.45 12.60
C TRP A 126 6.52 -21.27 13.93
N LEU A 127 7.60 -20.45 13.95
CA LEU A 127 8.44 -20.30 15.13
C LEU A 127 7.67 -19.66 16.31
N PRO A 128 7.10 -18.46 16.23
CA PRO A 128 6.29 -17.92 17.31
C PRO A 128 5.05 -18.77 17.59
N LYS A 129 4.53 -19.48 16.60
CA LYS A 129 3.40 -20.40 16.78
C LYS A 129 3.74 -21.56 17.71
N MET A 130 4.96 -22.13 17.63
CA MET A 130 5.44 -23.15 18.54
C MET A 130 5.48 -22.69 20.01
N PHE A 131 5.61 -21.39 20.26
CA PHE A 131 5.58 -20.79 21.60
C PHE A 131 4.19 -20.29 22.00
N GLY A 132 3.13 -20.76 21.33
CA GLY A 132 1.74 -20.47 21.69
C GLY A 132 1.30 -19.04 21.36
N LYS A 133 2.04 -18.30 20.52
CA LYS A 133 1.67 -16.95 20.11
C LYS A 133 0.55 -16.98 19.07
N ARG A 134 -0.35 -15.99 19.13
CA ARG A 134 -1.29 -15.72 18.04
C ARG A 134 -0.55 -15.06 16.89
N VAL A 135 -0.56 -15.68 15.72
CA VAL A 135 0.19 -15.23 14.54
C VAL A 135 -0.78 -14.82 13.44
N ILE A 136 -0.65 -13.59 12.99
CA ILE A 136 -1.40 -13.03 11.86
C ILE A 136 -0.40 -12.76 10.73
N VAL A 137 -0.79 -13.04 9.49
CA VAL A 137 0.03 -12.75 8.32
C VAL A 137 -0.76 -11.90 7.34
N THR A 138 -0.20 -10.75 6.92
CA THR A 138 -0.76 -9.98 5.80
C THR A 138 0.01 -10.25 4.52
N ILE A 139 -0.69 -10.69 3.49
CA ILE A 139 -0.19 -10.92 2.13
C ILE A 139 -0.49 -9.67 1.29
N HIS A 140 0.55 -8.95 0.87
CA HIS A 140 0.45 -7.70 0.12
C HIS A 140 0.31 -7.86 -1.40
N GLY A 141 0.24 -9.07 -1.87
CA GLY A 141 0.17 -9.46 -3.27
C GLY A 141 0.89 -10.78 -3.48
N ILE A 142 0.87 -11.32 -4.67
CA ILE A 142 1.54 -12.59 -4.98
C ILE A 142 2.98 -12.27 -5.39
N ASP A 143 3.88 -12.13 -4.41
CA ASP A 143 5.26 -11.66 -4.63
C ASP A 143 6.11 -12.60 -5.52
N TRP A 144 5.91 -13.92 -5.43
CA TRP A 144 6.64 -14.87 -6.26
C TRP A 144 6.30 -14.77 -7.75
N ALA A 145 5.16 -14.17 -8.12
CA ALA A 145 4.75 -13.92 -9.50
C ALA A 145 5.41 -12.69 -10.14
N ARG A 146 6.11 -11.87 -9.34
CA ARG A 146 6.83 -10.68 -9.83
C ARG A 146 8.05 -11.09 -10.67
N ASP A 147 8.33 -10.35 -11.72
CA ASP A 147 9.45 -10.62 -12.63
C ASP A 147 10.80 -10.75 -11.92
N LYS A 148 11.03 -9.97 -10.86
CA LYS A 148 12.23 -10.06 -10.00
C LYS A 148 12.48 -11.46 -9.43
N TRP A 149 11.43 -12.27 -9.25
CA TRP A 149 11.49 -13.58 -8.61
C TRP A 149 11.14 -14.74 -9.53
N LYS A 150 10.81 -14.52 -10.81
CA LYS A 150 10.35 -15.56 -11.75
C LYS A 150 11.30 -16.75 -11.88
N HIS A 151 12.58 -16.55 -11.67
CA HIS A 151 13.59 -17.61 -11.83
C HIS A 151 14.52 -17.66 -10.63
N GLY A 152 14.57 -18.80 -9.94
CA GLY A 152 15.58 -19.06 -8.93
C GLY A 152 15.07 -19.47 -7.55
N PHE A 153 16.03 -19.58 -6.64
CA PHE A 153 15.80 -20.02 -5.25
C PHE A 153 14.88 -19.09 -4.47
N GLY A 154 14.93 -17.78 -4.78
CA GLY A 154 14.12 -16.78 -4.09
C GLY A 154 12.61 -16.97 -4.31
N SER A 155 12.17 -17.32 -5.51
CA SER A 155 10.76 -17.61 -5.80
C SER A 155 10.24 -18.80 -4.99
N ARG A 156 11.04 -19.87 -4.93
CA ARG A 156 10.68 -21.07 -4.13
C ARG A 156 10.59 -20.77 -2.65
N TYR A 157 11.50 -19.94 -2.12
CA TYR A 157 11.48 -19.50 -0.74
C TYR A 157 10.22 -18.69 -0.42
N ILE A 158 9.86 -17.71 -1.27
CA ILE A 158 8.67 -16.87 -1.10
C ILE A 158 7.41 -17.74 -1.16
N LYS A 159 7.30 -18.61 -2.16
CA LYS A 159 6.17 -19.52 -2.32
C LYS A 159 6.03 -20.49 -1.15
N PHE A 160 7.15 -20.94 -0.59
CA PHE A 160 7.11 -21.76 0.62
C PHE A 160 6.70 -20.97 1.85
N GLY A 161 7.09 -19.69 1.94
CA GLY A 161 6.60 -18.78 2.98
C GLY A 161 5.08 -18.56 2.91
N GLU A 162 4.53 -18.46 1.71
CA GLU A 162 3.09 -18.40 1.47
C GLU A 162 2.37 -19.68 1.98
N TYR A 163 2.93 -20.87 1.68
CA TYR A 163 2.43 -22.14 2.21
C TYR A 163 2.48 -22.17 3.75
N ILE A 164 3.57 -21.71 4.34
CA ILE A 164 3.73 -21.63 5.81
C ILE A 164 2.69 -20.66 6.41
N ALA A 165 2.45 -19.51 5.77
CA ALA A 165 1.39 -18.59 6.20
C ALA A 165 0.02 -19.27 6.18
N ALA A 166 -0.34 -19.95 5.08
CA ALA A 166 -1.60 -20.65 4.95
C ALA A 166 -1.78 -21.76 6.02
N LYS A 167 -0.68 -22.44 6.40
CA LYS A 167 -0.73 -23.60 7.32
C LYS A 167 -0.66 -23.21 8.81
N TYR A 168 0.15 -22.22 9.17
CA TYR A 168 0.51 -21.97 10.57
C TYR A 168 -0.04 -20.67 11.14
N ALA A 169 -0.42 -19.68 10.30
CA ALA A 169 -1.03 -18.46 10.81
C ALA A 169 -2.42 -18.75 11.40
N ASP A 170 -2.76 -18.08 12.48
CA ASP A 170 -4.13 -18.12 13.02
C ASP A 170 -5.09 -17.47 12.02
N GLU A 171 -4.71 -16.31 11.49
CA GLU A 171 -5.44 -15.65 10.41
C GLU A 171 -4.49 -15.15 9.32
N VAL A 172 -4.99 -15.15 8.09
CA VAL A 172 -4.30 -14.57 6.94
C VAL A 172 -5.15 -13.41 6.42
N ILE A 173 -4.55 -12.22 6.39
CA ILE A 173 -5.15 -11.02 5.81
C ILE A 173 -4.68 -10.89 4.38
N VAL A 174 -5.61 -10.62 3.46
CA VAL A 174 -5.34 -10.37 2.04
C VAL A 174 -5.96 -9.04 1.59
N LEU A 175 -5.42 -8.44 0.54
CA LEU A 175 -5.81 -7.09 0.11
C LEU A 175 -6.86 -7.08 -1.02
N SER A 176 -7.10 -8.22 -1.68
CA SER A 176 -8.05 -8.32 -2.80
C SER A 176 -8.78 -9.66 -2.81
N GLU A 177 -9.99 -9.67 -3.37
CA GLU A 177 -10.78 -10.89 -3.56
C GLU A 177 -10.06 -11.92 -4.44
N LYS A 178 -9.27 -11.47 -5.41
CA LYS A 178 -8.48 -12.36 -6.26
C LYS A 178 -7.50 -13.19 -5.43
N VAL A 179 -6.79 -12.57 -4.49
CA VAL A 179 -5.87 -13.27 -3.57
C VAL A 179 -6.65 -14.16 -2.59
N GLN A 180 -7.82 -13.73 -2.14
CA GLN A 180 -8.71 -14.54 -1.29
C GLN A 180 -9.13 -15.83 -2.00
N LYS A 181 -9.64 -15.72 -3.25
CA LYS A 181 -10.01 -16.87 -4.11
C LYS A 181 -8.80 -17.78 -4.39
N TYR A 182 -7.61 -17.19 -4.56
CA TYR A 182 -6.37 -17.93 -4.76
C TYR A 182 -6.02 -18.79 -3.53
N PHE A 183 -6.02 -18.20 -2.30
CA PHE A 183 -5.74 -18.94 -1.07
C PHE A 183 -6.76 -20.07 -0.83
N LYS A 184 -8.04 -19.80 -1.06
CA LYS A 184 -9.09 -20.82 -0.96
C LYS A 184 -8.86 -21.98 -1.95
N LYS A 185 -8.53 -21.65 -3.21
CA LYS A 185 -8.34 -22.67 -4.26
C LYS A 185 -7.09 -23.53 -4.05
N PHE A 186 -5.96 -22.94 -3.66
CA PHE A 186 -4.66 -23.65 -3.64
C PHE A 186 -4.29 -24.20 -2.28
N TYR A 187 -4.80 -23.64 -1.20
CA TYR A 187 -4.47 -24.03 0.18
C TYR A 187 -5.70 -24.47 0.99
N ASP A 188 -6.90 -24.42 0.40
CA ASP A 188 -8.20 -24.56 1.14
C ASP A 188 -8.23 -23.69 2.40
N ARG A 189 -7.66 -22.48 2.31
CA ARG A 189 -7.52 -21.56 3.42
C ARG A 189 -8.45 -20.37 3.23
N ASP A 190 -9.37 -20.19 4.20
CA ASP A 190 -10.15 -18.98 4.32
C ASP A 190 -9.26 -17.83 4.81
N THR A 191 -9.46 -16.64 4.25
CA THR A 191 -8.66 -15.45 4.54
C THR A 191 -9.56 -14.26 4.81
N VAL A 192 -9.05 -13.28 5.55
CA VAL A 192 -9.78 -12.05 5.87
C VAL A 192 -9.39 -10.98 4.85
N LEU A 193 -10.37 -10.47 4.11
CA LEU A 193 -10.16 -9.39 3.16
C LEU A 193 -10.13 -8.05 3.88
N ILE A 194 -8.96 -7.44 4.01
CA ILE A 194 -8.77 -6.09 4.54
C ILE A 194 -7.89 -5.31 3.55
N PRO A 195 -8.47 -4.41 2.74
CA PRO A 195 -7.72 -3.63 1.77
C PRO A 195 -6.80 -2.60 2.46
N ASN A 196 -5.89 -2.00 1.70
CA ASN A 196 -5.14 -0.84 2.17
C ASN A 196 -6.06 0.38 2.35
N GLY A 197 -5.68 1.27 3.24
CA GLY A 197 -6.36 2.54 3.44
C GLY A 197 -5.66 3.70 2.74
N VAL A 198 -6.34 4.83 2.69
CA VAL A 198 -5.82 6.11 2.26
C VAL A 198 -6.31 7.21 3.19
N MET A 199 -5.59 8.32 3.28
CA MET A 199 -6.03 9.53 3.99
C MET A 199 -6.63 10.52 2.99
N THR A 200 -7.51 11.36 3.49
CA THR A 200 -7.89 12.58 2.78
C THR A 200 -6.72 13.57 2.83
N HIS A 201 -6.39 14.15 1.70
CA HIS A 201 -5.31 15.11 1.55
C HIS A 201 -5.84 16.48 1.16
N GLU A 202 -5.17 17.53 1.65
CA GLU A 202 -5.37 18.89 1.15
C GLU A 202 -4.45 19.14 -0.04
N ASN A 203 -5.00 19.73 -1.09
CA ASN A 203 -4.22 20.08 -2.27
C ASN A 203 -3.24 21.22 -1.99
N ARG A 204 -2.01 21.06 -2.45
CA ARG A 204 -0.93 22.06 -2.35
C ARG A 204 -0.75 22.82 -3.65
N LYS A 205 -0.50 24.12 -3.52
CA LYS A 205 -0.09 24.93 -4.67
C LYS A 205 1.29 24.51 -5.16
N ALA A 206 1.50 24.60 -6.47
CA ALA A 206 2.80 24.38 -7.08
C ALA A 206 3.82 25.43 -6.58
N ASN A 207 4.89 24.96 -5.98
CA ASN A 207 6.03 25.78 -5.50
C ASN A 207 7.35 25.02 -5.69
N LEU A 208 7.57 23.92 -4.96
CA LEU A 208 8.78 23.10 -5.08
C LEU A 208 8.90 22.46 -6.46
N ILE A 209 7.78 22.00 -7.05
CA ILE A 209 7.76 21.43 -8.40
C ILE A 209 8.11 22.49 -9.44
N THR A 210 7.68 23.73 -9.25
CA THR A 210 8.02 24.83 -10.15
C THR A 210 9.51 25.18 -10.04
N GLN A 211 10.03 25.30 -8.82
CA GLN A 211 11.43 25.63 -8.59
C GLN A 211 12.39 24.55 -9.12
N LYS A 212 12.03 23.27 -8.97
CA LYS A 212 12.92 22.15 -9.33
C LYS A 212 12.78 21.69 -10.78
N PHE A 213 11.56 21.74 -11.34
CA PHE A 213 11.26 21.10 -12.61
C PHE A 213 10.53 22.02 -13.59
N GLY A 214 10.25 23.28 -13.23
CA GLY A 214 9.50 24.21 -14.07
C GLY A 214 8.08 23.73 -14.38
N LEU A 215 7.41 23.08 -13.40
CA LEU A 215 6.08 22.53 -13.56
C LEU A 215 5.04 23.40 -12.84
N HIS A 216 3.87 23.56 -13.48
CA HIS A 216 2.71 24.24 -12.91
C HIS A 216 1.49 23.32 -12.90
N LYS A 217 0.41 23.79 -12.30
CA LYS A 217 -0.84 23.03 -12.20
C LYS A 217 -1.39 22.69 -13.59
N ASP A 218 -1.82 21.45 -13.74
CA ASP A 218 -2.44 20.89 -14.96
C ASP A 218 -1.54 20.87 -16.22
N GLU A 219 -0.21 21.06 -16.06
CA GLU A 219 0.74 21.04 -17.17
C GLU A 219 1.37 19.66 -17.44
N TYR A 220 1.06 18.63 -16.65
CA TYR A 220 1.74 17.34 -16.81
C TYR A 220 0.87 16.13 -16.52
N ILE A 221 1.19 15.06 -17.22
CA ILE A 221 0.77 13.69 -16.97
C ILE A 221 1.77 13.09 -15.98
N CYS A 222 1.29 12.47 -14.89
CA CYS A 222 2.14 11.95 -13.83
C CYS A 222 2.07 10.43 -13.73
N ALA A 223 3.21 9.78 -13.57
CA ALA A 223 3.31 8.40 -13.11
C ALA A 223 4.23 8.31 -11.90
N LEU A 224 3.80 7.65 -10.83
CA LEU A 224 4.58 7.49 -9.60
C LEU A 224 4.61 6.03 -9.17
N SER A 225 5.80 5.44 -9.19
CA SER A 225 6.03 4.06 -8.77
C SER A 225 7.51 3.77 -8.57
N ARG A 226 7.82 2.59 -8.03
CA ARG A 226 9.17 2.04 -8.20
C ARG A 226 9.40 1.78 -9.69
N LEU A 227 10.59 2.11 -10.18
CA LEU A 227 10.93 1.90 -11.59
C LEU A 227 11.37 0.44 -11.81
N THR A 228 10.38 -0.43 -11.93
CA THR A 228 10.53 -1.88 -12.18
C THR A 228 9.67 -2.28 -13.37
N GLU A 229 10.02 -3.37 -14.04
CA GLU A 229 9.39 -3.75 -15.31
C GLU A 229 7.88 -4.03 -15.16
N GLU A 230 7.47 -4.60 -14.03
CA GLU A 230 6.06 -4.84 -13.73
C GLU A 230 5.21 -3.56 -13.62
N LYS A 231 5.84 -2.39 -13.44
CA LYS A 231 5.13 -1.09 -13.38
C LYS A 231 4.82 -0.49 -14.74
N GLY A 232 5.38 -1.05 -15.82
CA GLY A 232 4.98 -0.74 -17.18
C GLY A 232 5.27 0.69 -17.67
N ILE A 233 6.22 1.41 -17.04
CA ILE A 233 6.55 2.81 -17.40
C ILE A 233 7.00 2.91 -18.86
N HIS A 234 7.62 1.88 -19.42
CA HIS A 234 8.00 1.83 -20.83
C HIS A 234 6.78 1.95 -21.77
N PHE A 235 5.65 1.32 -21.45
CA PHE A 235 4.43 1.50 -22.25
C PHE A 235 3.93 2.94 -22.23
N LEU A 236 4.07 3.62 -21.09
CA LEU A 236 3.67 5.01 -20.97
C LEU A 236 4.58 5.94 -21.78
N ILE A 237 5.90 5.71 -21.78
CA ILE A 237 6.83 6.48 -22.59
C ILE A 237 6.56 6.28 -24.08
N GLU A 238 6.32 5.04 -24.53
CA GLU A 238 5.97 4.74 -25.92
C GLU A 238 4.67 5.46 -26.33
N ALA A 239 3.60 5.32 -25.55
CA ALA A 239 2.32 5.97 -25.82
C ALA A 239 2.46 7.51 -25.84
N TYR A 240 3.19 8.07 -24.85
CA TYR A 240 3.39 9.52 -24.74
C TYR A 240 4.10 10.13 -25.95
N LYS A 241 5.10 9.46 -26.51
CA LYS A 241 5.85 9.96 -27.69
C LYS A 241 4.98 10.12 -28.94
N GLU A 242 3.85 9.47 -28.99
CA GLU A 242 2.91 9.56 -30.11
C GLU A 242 1.72 10.49 -29.83
N LEU A 243 1.65 11.10 -28.62
CA LEU A 243 0.58 12.03 -28.27
C LEU A 243 0.75 13.39 -28.92
N LYS A 244 -0.39 13.98 -29.27
CA LYS A 244 -0.50 15.39 -29.63
C LYS A 244 -0.91 16.19 -28.40
N THR A 245 0.06 16.68 -27.63
CA THR A 245 -0.20 17.36 -26.37
C THR A 245 0.89 18.37 -26.04
N ASP A 246 0.53 19.41 -25.31
CA ASP A 246 1.46 20.37 -24.68
C ASP A 246 1.88 19.94 -23.26
N LYS A 247 1.28 18.90 -22.76
CA LYS A 247 1.54 18.42 -21.39
C LYS A 247 2.82 17.63 -21.31
N LYS A 248 3.61 17.88 -20.28
CA LYS A 248 4.83 17.13 -19.98
C LYS A 248 4.52 15.75 -19.37
N LEU A 249 5.43 14.80 -19.51
CA LEU A 249 5.38 13.52 -18.80
C LEU A 249 6.32 13.55 -17.59
N VAL A 250 5.77 13.40 -16.40
CA VAL A 250 6.54 13.36 -15.14
C VAL A 250 6.56 11.94 -14.60
N ILE A 251 7.74 11.34 -14.55
CA ILE A 251 8.00 10.00 -14.03
C ILE A 251 8.68 10.14 -12.67
N ALA A 252 7.92 9.94 -11.61
CA ALA A 252 8.40 10.02 -10.24
C ALA A 252 8.67 8.62 -9.66
N GLY A 253 9.87 8.43 -9.11
CA GLY A 253 10.28 7.18 -8.50
C GLY A 253 11.75 6.87 -8.69
N ALA A 254 12.20 5.86 -7.97
CA ALA A 254 13.59 5.41 -8.02
C ALA A 254 13.69 3.91 -8.33
N THR A 255 14.90 3.51 -8.67
CA THR A 255 15.25 2.09 -8.82
C THR A 255 15.14 1.34 -7.50
N SER A 256 14.83 0.06 -7.59
CA SER A 256 14.91 -0.91 -6.50
C SER A 256 15.62 -2.16 -7.01
N ASP A 257 16.95 -2.10 -7.08
CA ASP A 257 17.81 -3.14 -7.69
C ASP A 257 17.54 -3.38 -9.21
N THR A 258 17.12 -2.37 -9.94
CA THR A 258 16.69 -2.44 -11.36
C THR A 258 17.35 -1.36 -12.23
N ASP A 259 18.63 -1.12 -12.01
CA ASP A 259 19.38 -0.06 -12.72
C ASP A 259 19.34 -0.20 -14.24
N GLY A 260 19.37 -1.44 -14.76
CA GLY A 260 19.23 -1.73 -16.19
C GLY A 260 17.90 -1.27 -16.78
N TYR A 261 16.79 -1.45 -16.05
CA TYR A 261 15.47 -0.99 -16.48
C TYR A 261 15.38 0.54 -16.49
N VAL A 262 15.92 1.20 -15.47
CA VAL A 262 15.96 2.67 -15.41
C VAL A 262 16.79 3.25 -16.55
N LYS A 263 17.92 2.60 -16.88
CA LYS A 263 18.76 2.99 -18.03
C LYS A 263 17.96 2.86 -19.33
N MET A 264 17.28 1.75 -19.55
CA MET A 264 16.40 1.53 -20.70
C MET A 264 15.31 2.61 -20.80
N LEU A 265 14.62 2.94 -19.70
CA LEU A 265 13.60 4.00 -19.70
C LEU A 265 14.16 5.37 -20.12
N LYS A 266 15.37 5.72 -19.65
CA LYS A 266 16.04 6.97 -20.04
C LYS A 266 16.46 6.95 -21.50
N GLU A 267 16.97 5.82 -22.01
CA GLU A 267 17.29 5.65 -23.43
C GLU A 267 16.02 5.77 -24.30
N MET A 268 14.91 5.19 -23.86
CA MET A 268 13.60 5.34 -24.54
C MET A 268 13.11 6.78 -24.54
N ALA A 269 13.27 7.50 -23.42
CA ALA A 269 12.92 8.91 -23.36
C ALA A 269 13.78 9.76 -24.33
N GLY A 270 15.06 9.41 -24.45
CA GLY A 270 16.03 10.19 -25.23
C GLY A 270 16.27 11.57 -24.61
N ASP A 271 16.53 12.55 -25.47
CA ASP A 271 16.74 13.95 -25.06
C ASP A 271 15.46 14.81 -25.09
N ASP A 272 14.27 14.16 -24.98
CA ASP A 272 13.00 14.89 -24.98
C ASP A 272 12.85 15.70 -23.67
N PRO A 273 12.86 17.05 -23.75
CA PRO A 273 12.77 17.92 -22.58
C PRO A 273 11.39 17.84 -21.87
N ASN A 274 10.40 17.25 -22.53
CA ASN A 274 9.08 17.09 -21.97
C ASN A 274 8.93 15.81 -21.11
N ILE A 275 9.92 14.90 -21.12
CA ILE A 275 9.92 13.70 -20.26
C ILE A 275 10.85 13.92 -19.07
N ILE A 276 10.29 14.12 -17.91
CA ILE A 276 11.00 14.50 -16.69
C ILE A 276 11.05 13.32 -15.71
N PHE A 277 12.26 12.87 -15.38
CA PHE A 277 12.50 11.91 -14.30
C PHE A 277 12.85 12.67 -13.02
N THR A 278 11.98 12.64 -12.02
CA THR A 278 12.21 13.35 -10.75
C THR A 278 13.14 12.63 -9.79
N GLY A 279 13.38 11.33 -10.00
CA GLY A 279 13.96 10.45 -8.99
C GLY A 279 12.98 10.18 -7.83
N PHE A 280 13.51 9.73 -6.71
CA PHE A 280 12.72 9.51 -5.50
C PHE A 280 12.19 10.82 -4.93
N VAL A 281 10.90 10.89 -4.68
CA VAL A 281 10.21 12.05 -4.12
C VAL A 281 9.45 11.67 -2.85
N SER A 282 9.40 12.60 -1.89
CA SER A 282 8.69 12.41 -0.62
C SER A 282 8.26 13.74 -0.01
N GLY A 283 7.41 13.69 1.03
CA GLY A 283 6.94 14.86 1.76
C GLY A 283 6.26 15.89 0.85
N LYS A 284 6.50 17.17 1.10
CA LYS A 284 5.85 18.28 0.38
C LYS A 284 6.00 18.22 -1.14
N LEU A 285 7.15 17.76 -1.63
CA LEU A 285 7.38 17.63 -3.08
C LEU A 285 6.46 16.57 -3.69
N LEU A 286 6.28 15.43 -3.03
CA LEU A 286 5.35 14.37 -3.45
C LEU A 286 3.90 14.87 -3.42
N GLU A 287 3.52 15.57 -2.35
CA GLU A 287 2.18 16.16 -2.20
C GLU A 287 1.89 17.18 -3.32
N GLU A 288 2.86 18.02 -3.68
CA GLU A 288 2.71 18.97 -4.78
C GLU A 288 2.60 18.26 -6.14
N ILE A 289 3.35 17.16 -6.36
CA ILE A 289 3.26 16.38 -7.61
C ILE A 289 1.85 15.79 -7.78
N TYR A 290 1.27 15.21 -6.75
CA TYR A 290 -0.10 14.71 -6.83
C TYR A 290 -1.14 15.85 -6.99
N SER A 291 -0.99 16.93 -6.22
CA SER A 291 -1.96 18.03 -6.17
C SER A 291 -2.10 18.81 -7.47
N ASN A 292 -1.08 18.81 -8.31
CA ASN A 292 -1.01 19.66 -9.51
C ASN A 292 -0.97 18.87 -10.83
N ALA A 293 -1.07 17.56 -10.79
CA ALA A 293 -1.09 16.73 -11.98
C ALA A 293 -2.39 16.95 -12.79
N TYR A 294 -2.28 16.94 -14.11
CA TYR A 294 -3.43 16.92 -15.01
C TYR A 294 -4.14 15.58 -14.96
N VAL A 295 -3.35 14.50 -15.15
CA VAL A 295 -3.80 13.12 -15.11
C VAL A 295 -2.73 12.27 -14.45
N TYR A 296 -3.15 11.29 -13.65
CA TYR A 296 -2.26 10.27 -13.09
C TYR A 296 -2.39 8.96 -13.87
N VAL A 297 -1.27 8.32 -14.22
CA VAL A 297 -1.23 7.08 -15.00
C VAL A 297 -0.58 5.95 -14.22
N LEU A 298 -1.22 4.80 -14.15
CA LEU A 298 -0.70 3.58 -13.53
C LEU A 298 -0.70 2.42 -14.55
N PRO A 299 0.36 2.28 -15.39
CA PRO A 299 0.40 1.30 -16.48
C PRO A 299 0.89 -0.10 -16.04
N SER A 300 0.62 -0.49 -14.81
CA SER A 300 1.17 -1.69 -14.18
C SER A 300 0.66 -2.99 -14.80
N LYS A 301 1.55 -3.96 -14.97
CA LYS A 301 1.22 -5.34 -15.37
C LYS A 301 0.77 -6.21 -14.20
N LEU A 302 1.20 -5.87 -12.99
CA LEU A 302 0.95 -6.61 -11.76
C LEU A 302 0.97 -5.67 -10.54
N GLU A 303 -0.04 -5.79 -9.70
CA GLU A 303 -0.15 -5.08 -8.42
C GLU A 303 -0.61 -6.03 -7.29
N GLY A 304 -0.49 -5.60 -6.05
CA GLY A 304 -1.22 -6.19 -4.94
C GLY A 304 -2.47 -5.36 -4.64
N MET A 305 -2.24 -4.16 -4.13
CA MET A 305 -3.19 -3.06 -4.02
C MET A 305 -2.36 -1.76 -4.04
N PRO A 306 -2.36 -1.00 -5.14
CA PRO A 306 -1.41 0.07 -5.35
C PRO A 306 -1.73 1.31 -4.51
N LEU A 307 -0.92 1.59 -3.49
CA LEU A 307 -1.07 2.79 -2.64
C LEU A 307 -0.98 4.08 -3.44
N SER A 308 -0.10 4.14 -4.46
CA SER A 308 0.05 5.32 -5.29
C SER A 308 -1.22 5.68 -6.10
N LEU A 309 -2.05 4.68 -6.42
CA LEU A 309 -3.36 4.87 -7.02
C LEU A 309 -4.33 5.48 -6.00
N LEU A 310 -4.38 4.92 -4.80
CA LEU A 310 -5.23 5.43 -3.72
C LEU A 310 -4.85 6.88 -3.37
N GLU A 311 -3.54 7.14 -3.25
CA GLU A 311 -3.01 8.49 -3.00
C GLU A 311 -3.37 9.44 -4.15
N ALA A 312 -3.14 9.07 -5.41
CA ALA A 312 -3.49 9.91 -6.55
C ALA A 312 -4.97 10.30 -6.55
N MET A 313 -5.86 9.33 -6.36
CA MET A 313 -7.31 9.60 -6.29
C MET A 313 -7.68 10.44 -5.06
N SER A 314 -7.00 10.28 -3.91
CA SER A 314 -7.27 11.08 -2.71
C SER A 314 -6.92 12.56 -2.86
N TYR A 315 -5.96 12.88 -3.74
CA TYR A 315 -5.66 14.26 -4.16
C TYR A 315 -6.63 14.78 -5.26
N GLY A 316 -7.61 13.98 -5.68
CA GLY A 316 -8.57 14.38 -6.71
C GLY A 316 -8.01 14.28 -8.13
N ASN A 317 -7.09 13.37 -8.41
CA ASN A 317 -6.60 13.17 -9.78
C ASN A 317 -7.57 12.37 -10.64
N CYS A 318 -7.73 12.76 -11.89
CA CYS A 318 -8.20 11.87 -12.94
C CYS A 318 -7.15 10.77 -13.15
N VAL A 319 -7.58 9.51 -13.16
CA VAL A 319 -6.69 8.37 -13.23
C VAL A 319 -6.91 7.57 -14.52
N ILE A 320 -5.80 7.17 -15.17
CA ILE A 320 -5.78 6.15 -16.22
C ILE A 320 -5.02 4.94 -15.67
N GLY A 321 -5.67 3.78 -15.57
CA GLY A 321 -5.09 2.55 -15.05
C GLY A 321 -5.16 1.39 -16.03
N SER A 322 -4.24 0.42 -15.93
CA SER A 322 -4.40 -0.84 -16.66
C SER A 322 -5.60 -1.65 -16.11
N ASP A 323 -6.25 -2.43 -16.95
CA ASP A 323 -7.46 -3.23 -16.66
C ASP A 323 -7.19 -4.51 -15.86
N ILE A 324 -6.11 -4.52 -15.05
CA ILE A 324 -5.86 -5.62 -14.13
C ILE A 324 -6.83 -5.55 -12.94
N ALA A 325 -7.25 -6.70 -12.43
CA ALA A 325 -8.24 -6.78 -11.36
C ALA A 325 -7.86 -5.95 -10.13
N GLU A 326 -6.58 -5.90 -9.78
CA GLU A 326 -6.05 -5.14 -8.63
C GLU A 326 -6.17 -3.62 -8.78
N ILE A 327 -6.44 -3.13 -9.99
CA ILE A 327 -6.75 -1.72 -10.29
C ILE A 327 -8.25 -1.57 -10.54
N ALA A 328 -8.81 -2.40 -11.43
CA ALA A 328 -10.22 -2.31 -11.85
C ALA A 328 -11.19 -2.44 -10.65
N ASP A 329 -10.96 -3.41 -9.74
CA ASP A 329 -11.81 -3.62 -8.55
C ASP A 329 -11.71 -2.45 -7.55
N VAL A 330 -10.59 -1.72 -7.58
CA VAL A 330 -10.38 -0.56 -6.69
C VAL A 330 -11.11 0.67 -7.22
N VAL A 331 -10.95 0.94 -8.52
CA VAL A 331 -11.45 2.21 -9.11
C VAL A 331 -12.89 2.11 -9.61
N GLU A 332 -13.38 0.89 -9.92
CA GLU A 332 -14.71 0.65 -10.51
C GLU A 332 -14.93 1.54 -11.77
N ASP A 333 -15.94 2.41 -11.73
CA ASP A 333 -16.26 3.38 -12.79
C ASP A 333 -15.63 4.78 -12.56
N LYS A 334 -14.78 4.94 -11.53
CA LYS A 334 -14.19 6.23 -11.11
C LYS A 334 -12.79 6.50 -11.69
N ALA A 335 -12.38 5.71 -12.66
CA ALA A 335 -11.16 5.93 -13.43
C ALA A 335 -11.32 5.40 -14.86
N ILE A 336 -10.39 5.78 -15.73
CA ILE A 336 -10.35 5.32 -17.11
C ILE A 336 -9.44 4.09 -17.15
N LEU A 337 -9.93 2.99 -17.73
CA LEU A 337 -9.14 1.78 -17.87
C LEU A 337 -8.67 1.60 -19.31
N PHE A 338 -7.45 1.11 -19.45
CA PHE A 338 -6.88 0.66 -20.72
C PHE A 338 -6.42 -0.80 -20.66
N LYS A 339 -6.38 -1.48 -21.78
CA LYS A 339 -5.97 -2.89 -21.88
C LYS A 339 -4.53 -3.06 -21.44
N LYS A 340 -4.30 -3.95 -20.47
CA LYS A 340 -2.99 -4.27 -19.93
C LYS A 340 -1.93 -4.46 -21.02
N ALA A 341 -0.80 -3.74 -20.86
CA ALA A 341 0.35 -3.80 -21.77
C ALA A 341 0.02 -3.47 -23.24
N ASN A 342 -1.03 -2.73 -23.51
CA ASN A 342 -1.40 -2.28 -24.84
C ASN A 342 -1.10 -0.78 -24.99
N VAL A 343 -0.03 -0.47 -25.71
CA VAL A 343 0.46 0.91 -25.93
C VAL A 343 -0.56 1.74 -26.72
N GLU A 344 -1.17 1.15 -27.75
CA GLU A 344 -2.12 1.87 -28.61
C GLU A 344 -3.38 2.28 -27.83
N ASP A 345 -3.96 1.34 -27.05
CA ASP A 345 -5.14 1.64 -26.23
C ASP A 345 -4.78 2.68 -25.14
N LEU A 346 -3.57 2.60 -24.53
CA LEU A 346 -3.09 3.62 -23.59
C LEU A 346 -2.98 4.99 -24.28
N LYS A 347 -2.42 5.04 -25.48
CA LYS A 347 -2.32 6.27 -26.28
C LYS A 347 -3.70 6.85 -26.58
N GLU A 348 -4.67 6.03 -27.02
CA GLU A 348 -6.04 6.46 -27.25
C GLU A 348 -6.68 7.08 -26.00
N LYS A 349 -6.52 6.44 -24.82
CA LYS A 349 -7.06 6.98 -23.55
C LYS A 349 -6.36 8.27 -23.13
N LEU A 350 -5.04 8.36 -23.33
CA LEU A 350 -4.27 9.58 -23.06
C LEU A 350 -4.70 10.72 -24.00
N GLN A 351 -4.86 10.46 -25.31
CA GLN A 351 -5.31 11.48 -26.26
C GLN A 351 -6.72 11.95 -25.93
N MET A 352 -7.62 11.02 -25.60
CA MET A 352 -9.00 11.33 -25.21
C MET A 352 -9.05 12.34 -24.03
N VAL A 353 -8.26 12.15 -22.99
CA VAL A 353 -8.23 13.08 -21.85
C VAL A 353 -7.50 14.38 -22.18
N CYS A 354 -6.55 14.38 -23.11
CA CYS A 354 -5.91 15.62 -23.58
C CYS A 354 -6.86 16.48 -24.40
N ASP A 355 -7.78 15.85 -25.14
CA ASP A 355 -8.73 16.52 -26.02
C ASP A 355 -10.04 16.93 -25.29
N ASP A 356 -10.34 16.30 -24.13
CA ASP A 356 -11.58 16.52 -23.38
C ASP A 356 -11.29 16.89 -21.90
N VAL A 357 -11.20 18.18 -21.64
CA VAL A 357 -10.96 18.74 -20.30
C VAL A 357 -12.17 18.50 -19.37
N GLU A 358 -13.38 18.51 -19.90
CA GLU A 358 -14.60 18.31 -19.09
C GLU A 358 -14.64 16.88 -18.53
N LEU A 359 -14.23 15.91 -19.33
CA LEU A 359 -14.07 14.52 -18.88
C LEU A 359 -13.05 14.40 -17.74
N VAL A 360 -11.92 15.09 -17.84
CA VAL A 360 -10.89 15.11 -16.78
C VAL A 360 -11.46 15.69 -15.49
N GLU A 361 -12.11 16.84 -15.57
CA GLU A 361 -12.70 17.52 -14.40
C GLU A 361 -13.81 16.68 -13.75
N LYS A 362 -14.59 15.95 -14.53
CA LYS A 362 -15.59 15.00 -14.00
C LYS A 362 -14.91 13.96 -13.10
N TYR A 363 -13.88 13.28 -13.58
CA TYR A 363 -13.16 12.27 -12.79
C TYR A 363 -12.44 12.87 -11.59
N LYS A 364 -11.82 14.06 -11.72
CA LYS A 364 -11.19 14.77 -10.61
C LYS A 364 -12.16 15.05 -9.46
N ASN A 365 -13.34 15.52 -9.78
CA ASN A 365 -14.36 15.89 -8.79
C ASN A 365 -14.91 14.67 -8.01
N GLU A 366 -14.96 13.51 -8.63
CA GLU A 366 -15.49 12.29 -8.00
C GLU A 366 -14.42 11.49 -7.24
N ALA A 367 -13.15 11.58 -7.63
CA ALA A 367 -12.08 10.68 -7.20
C ALA A 367 -11.86 10.67 -5.69
N SER A 368 -11.67 11.85 -5.08
CA SER A 368 -11.32 11.94 -3.64
C SER A 368 -12.46 11.48 -2.74
N GLY A 369 -13.69 11.90 -3.01
CA GLY A 369 -14.87 11.48 -2.25
C GLY A 369 -15.08 9.96 -2.29
N TYR A 370 -14.95 9.37 -3.47
CA TYR A 370 -15.08 7.93 -3.66
C TYR A 370 -13.99 7.15 -2.91
N ILE A 371 -12.71 7.46 -3.17
CA ILE A 371 -11.61 6.62 -2.68
C ILE A 371 -11.45 6.72 -1.17
N CYS A 372 -11.56 7.93 -0.59
CA CYS A 372 -11.43 8.14 0.85
C CYS A 372 -12.63 7.60 1.62
N GLY A 373 -13.83 7.61 1.02
CA GLY A 373 -15.03 7.01 1.61
C GLY A 373 -14.96 5.48 1.64
N LYS A 374 -14.38 4.85 0.61
CA LYS A 374 -14.31 3.39 0.49
C LYS A 374 -13.13 2.76 1.21
N TYR A 375 -11.97 3.44 1.24
CA TYR A 375 -10.69 2.91 1.71
C TYR A 375 -10.04 3.82 2.75
N ASN A 376 -10.62 3.92 3.94
CA ASN A 376 -10.02 4.73 5.01
C ASN A 376 -9.19 3.89 6.00
N TRP A 377 -8.13 4.49 6.54
CA TRP A 377 -7.24 3.80 7.48
C TRP A 377 -7.89 3.44 8.81
N GLU A 378 -8.87 4.19 9.29
CA GLU A 378 -9.53 3.90 10.57
C GLU A 378 -10.28 2.57 10.49
N ASP A 379 -10.99 2.33 9.37
CA ASP A 379 -11.66 1.06 9.09
C ASP A 379 -10.67 -0.11 9.00
N VAL A 380 -9.55 0.10 8.30
CA VAL A 380 -8.48 -0.91 8.16
C VAL A 380 -7.92 -1.29 9.52
N VAL A 381 -7.64 -0.31 10.39
CA VAL A 381 -7.12 -0.54 11.74
C VAL A 381 -8.14 -1.26 12.61
N ASN A 382 -9.39 -0.79 12.64
CA ASN A 382 -10.45 -1.39 13.42
C ASN A 382 -10.64 -2.87 13.06
N ARG A 383 -10.76 -3.18 11.77
CA ARG A 383 -10.89 -4.57 11.28
C ARG A 383 -9.66 -5.41 11.60
N THR A 384 -8.46 -4.84 11.50
CA THR A 384 -7.22 -5.56 11.86
C THR A 384 -7.18 -5.88 13.36
N VAL A 385 -7.60 -4.94 14.22
CA VAL A 385 -7.69 -5.16 15.68
C VAL A 385 -8.78 -6.19 16.02
N GLU A 386 -9.89 -6.24 15.29
CA GLU A 386 -10.90 -7.30 15.43
C GLU A 386 -10.31 -8.68 15.12
N VAL A 387 -9.51 -8.80 14.07
CA VAL A 387 -8.77 -10.02 13.74
C VAL A 387 -7.82 -10.41 14.87
N TYR A 388 -7.13 -9.44 15.49
CA TYR A 388 -6.25 -9.72 16.65
C TYR A 388 -7.02 -10.30 17.84
N ARG A 389 -8.25 -9.84 18.06
CA ARG A 389 -9.15 -10.34 19.14
C ARG A 389 -9.79 -11.68 18.83
N GLY A 390 -9.61 -12.22 17.64
CA GLY A 390 -10.26 -13.47 17.20
C GLY A 390 -11.77 -13.33 16.93
N LYS A 391 -12.27 -12.12 16.72
CA LYS A 391 -13.66 -11.87 16.32
C LYS A 391 -13.76 -11.98 14.79
N LYS A 392 -14.68 -12.84 14.30
CA LYS A 392 -15.06 -12.83 12.88
C LYS A 392 -15.74 -11.51 12.55
N SER A 393 -15.43 -10.92 11.40
CA SER A 393 -16.01 -9.65 10.95
C SER A 393 -17.54 -9.70 10.96
N CYS A 394 -18.18 -8.63 11.43
CA CYS A 394 -19.63 -8.54 11.56
C CYS A 394 -20.40 -8.72 10.23
N LYS A 395 -19.74 -8.48 9.07
CA LYS A 395 -20.33 -8.70 7.74
C LYS A 395 -20.46 -10.19 7.38
N GLU A 396 -19.59 -11.06 7.87
CA GLU A 396 -19.72 -12.51 7.65
C GLU A 396 -20.89 -13.11 8.44
N LYS A 397 -21.22 -12.53 9.60
CA LYS A 397 -22.40 -12.97 10.38
C LYS A 397 -23.75 -12.68 9.72
N LEU A 398 -23.82 -11.64 8.87
CA LEU A 398 -25.06 -11.33 8.13
C LEU A 398 -25.30 -12.29 6.96
N VAL A 399 -24.25 -12.83 6.36
CA VAL A 399 -24.36 -13.82 5.27
C VAL A 399 -24.68 -15.20 5.84
N GLU A 400 -24.10 -15.61 6.96
CA GLU A 400 -24.44 -16.88 7.63
C GLU A 400 -25.89 -16.88 8.17
N ASN A 401 -26.38 -15.75 8.69
CA ASN A 401 -27.77 -15.65 9.19
C ASN A 401 -28.81 -15.56 8.05
N SER A 402 -28.44 -15.10 6.86
CA SER A 402 -29.36 -15.09 5.69
C SER A 402 -29.44 -16.46 5.00
N SER A 403 -28.45 -17.33 5.15
CA SER A 403 -28.49 -18.70 4.62
C SER A 403 -29.18 -19.71 5.55
N VAL A 404 -29.38 -19.39 6.82
CA VAL A 404 -30.12 -20.25 7.80
C VAL A 404 -31.61 -19.91 7.81
N ALA A 405 -32.03 -18.75 7.27
CA ALA A 405 -33.44 -18.35 7.22
C ALA A 405 -34.20 -18.85 5.96
N SER A 406 -33.56 -19.69 5.13
CA SER A 406 -34.11 -20.22 3.87
C SER A 406 -34.06 -21.75 3.81
N ILE A 407 -34.31 -22.44 4.97
CA ILE A 407 -34.62 -23.87 5.03
C ILE A 407 -35.96 -24.05 5.74
#